data_cc13b235dcde62231b329876a03880a6
#
_entry.id   cc13b235dcde62231b329876a03880a6
#
_cell.length_a   1.000
_cell.length_b   1.000
_cell.length_c   1.000
_cell.angle_alpha   90.00
_cell.angle_beta   90.00
_cell.angle_gamma   90.00
#
_symmetry.space_group_name_H-M   'P 1'
#
loop_
_entity.id
_entity.type
_entity.pdbx_description
1 polymer ?
#
loop_
_entity_poly.entity_id
_entity_poly.type
_entity_poly.pdbx_seq_one_letter_code
_entity_poly.pdbx_strand_id
1 'polypeptide(L)'
;MFRMQQRAASLGIPMCRPVEIGPCADGVYTLQTWIDGDDLEEIITELSDTRQYAYGLDAGRILRRLHSIPAPESQEDWESRFNRKMDYKIQKYRECPIHYEGGQSFIDYINANRHLLRGRPQVFQHGDYHIGNMMIDRGGRLQIIDFDRYDFGDPWEEFNRIVWCAQKSPLFASGMVNGYFDGDVPPEFWKLLALYISSNTLSSVPWAIPFGQGEVEVMLRQAAEVLSWYDGMRNPVPSWYSKGFYLQTIDGIPCKLKGPFDFSFLHEYGTVFQIFDDQDSGNICFGTERDGRRYFIKFAGAPTERGTGTPAEAVARLRTALPVYRDLRHKNLIRLAGAKEIGGGLALVFQWADGDCMGRMYPASHRRFMRLPLEARLAVFRDILSFFEYTAAQGYVAIDFYDGSILYDFETGRTTICDIDFFRRQPCVNDMGRMWGSSRFQSPEEFQLGAVLDEVTNVYTIGATAFALFGEYGRTRDNWQLGDISFTTAAKAVSDDRARRQQSIRQFREEWEAALKQEPMN
;
A
#
# COMPACT_ATOMS: atom_id res chain seq x y z
N MET A 1 -12.63 -9.17 -34.13
CA MET A 1 -12.30 -9.45 -32.73
C MET A 1 -11.55 -10.80 -32.58
N PHE A 2 -12.13 -11.98 -32.73
CA PHE A 2 -11.53 -13.28 -32.42
C PHE A 2 -10.12 -13.51 -33.04
N ARG A 3 -9.90 -13.17 -34.33
CA ARG A 3 -8.58 -13.27 -34.97
C ARG A 3 -7.53 -12.35 -34.32
N MET A 4 -7.94 -11.20 -33.83
CA MET A 4 -7.01 -10.26 -33.15
C MET A 4 -6.66 -10.76 -31.74
N GLN A 5 -7.64 -11.34 -31.03
CA GLN A 5 -7.37 -12.02 -29.76
C GLN A 5 -6.39 -13.20 -29.94
N GLN A 6 -6.57 -14.02 -31.01
CA GLN A 6 -5.60 -15.08 -31.34
C GLN A 6 -4.20 -14.54 -31.61
N ARG A 7 -4.11 -13.41 -32.33
CA ARG A 7 -2.82 -12.76 -32.59
C ARG A 7 -2.18 -12.21 -31.31
N ALA A 8 -2.94 -11.55 -30.44
CA ALA A 8 -2.47 -11.10 -29.14
C ALA A 8 -1.99 -12.29 -28.27
N ALA A 9 -2.77 -13.36 -28.20
CA ALA A 9 -2.39 -14.57 -27.46
C ALA A 9 -1.10 -15.21 -28.01
N SER A 10 -0.88 -15.17 -29.33
CA SER A 10 0.35 -15.69 -29.96
C SER A 10 1.61 -14.90 -29.61
N LEU A 11 1.48 -13.65 -29.21
CA LEU A 11 2.56 -12.82 -28.66
C LEU A 11 2.86 -13.09 -27.17
N GLY A 12 2.18 -14.08 -26.58
CA GLY A 12 2.32 -14.38 -25.15
C GLY A 12 1.71 -13.33 -24.23
N ILE A 13 0.70 -12.60 -24.71
CA ILE A 13 -0.08 -11.70 -23.85
C ILE A 13 -0.85 -12.55 -22.84
N PRO A 14 -0.73 -12.29 -21.53
CA PRO A 14 -1.51 -12.98 -20.52
C PRO A 14 -2.98 -12.51 -20.60
N MET A 15 -3.86 -13.40 -21.06
CA MET A 15 -5.26 -13.10 -21.33
C MET A 15 -6.11 -14.39 -21.38
N CYS A 16 -7.43 -14.26 -21.37
CA CYS A 16 -8.33 -15.34 -21.77
C CYS A 16 -7.99 -15.78 -23.20
N ARG A 17 -7.58 -17.02 -23.37
CA ARG A 17 -7.21 -17.52 -24.70
C ARG A 17 -8.47 -17.83 -25.53
N PRO A 18 -8.59 -17.30 -26.76
CA PRO A 18 -9.68 -17.64 -27.65
C PRO A 18 -9.58 -19.08 -28.08
N VAL A 19 -10.63 -19.86 -27.85
CA VAL A 19 -10.70 -21.31 -28.16
C VAL A 19 -11.48 -21.53 -29.43
N GLU A 20 -12.69 -20.98 -29.51
CA GLU A 20 -13.63 -21.26 -30.62
C GLU A 20 -14.53 -20.03 -30.86
N ILE A 21 -14.95 -19.85 -32.11
CA ILE A 21 -16.01 -18.95 -32.52
C ILE A 21 -16.98 -19.68 -33.42
N GLY A 22 -18.26 -19.53 -33.19
CA GLY A 22 -19.28 -20.21 -33.99
C GLY A 22 -20.62 -19.47 -34.01
N PRO A 23 -21.51 -19.83 -34.98
CA PRO A 23 -22.86 -19.29 -35.00
C PRO A 23 -23.73 -19.90 -33.90
N CYS A 24 -24.65 -19.12 -33.35
CA CYS A 24 -25.68 -19.58 -32.42
C CYS A 24 -26.98 -18.81 -32.66
N ALA A 25 -28.10 -19.51 -32.80
CA ALA A 25 -29.41 -18.90 -33.02
C ALA A 25 -29.35 -17.65 -33.92
N ASP A 26 -29.53 -16.45 -33.33
CA ASP A 26 -29.53 -15.17 -34.04
C ASP A 26 -28.18 -14.42 -33.91
N GLY A 27 -27.11 -15.08 -33.49
CA GLY A 27 -25.84 -14.40 -33.20
C GLY A 27 -24.59 -15.25 -33.41
N VAL A 28 -23.52 -14.84 -32.82
CA VAL A 28 -22.22 -15.51 -32.82
C VAL A 28 -21.72 -15.60 -31.37
N TYR A 29 -21.25 -16.78 -30.95
CA TYR A 29 -20.59 -16.97 -29.68
C TYR A 29 -19.07 -17.01 -29.84
N THR A 30 -18.36 -16.63 -28.82
CA THR A 30 -16.93 -16.87 -28.65
C THR A 30 -16.70 -17.65 -27.36
N LEU A 31 -15.91 -18.72 -27.44
CA LEU A 31 -15.45 -19.50 -26.29
C LEU A 31 -14.02 -19.14 -25.99
N GLN A 32 -13.74 -18.84 -24.71
CA GLN A 32 -12.41 -18.49 -24.22
C GLN A 32 -12.08 -19.28 -22.95
N THR A 33 -10.80 -19.41 -22.61
CA THR A 33 -10.39 -19.97 -21.33
C THR A 33 -10.83 -19.06 -20.19
N TRP A 34 -11.14 -19.66 -19.04
CA TRP A 34 -11.44 -18.92 -17.82
C TRP A 34 -10.15 -18.48 -17.10
N ILE A 35 -10.15 -17.30 -16.47
CA ILE A 35 -9.13 -16.84 -15.54
C ILE A 35 -9.70 -16.98 -14.13
N ASP A 36 -9.07 -17.83 -13.31
CA ASP A 36 -9.34 -17.89 -11.87
C ASP A 36 -8.46 -16.87 -11.15
N GLY A 37 -9.06 -15.82 -10.64
CA GLY A 37 -8.35 -14.69 -10.06
C GLY A 37 -9.30 -13.63 -9.52
N ASP A 38 -8.72 -12.51 -9.10
CA ASP A 38 -9.43 -11.38 -8.52
C ASP A 38 -9.31 -10.16 -9.44
N ASP A 39 -10.34 -9.31 -9.48
CA ASP A 39 -10.33 -8.06 -10.24
C ASP A 39 -9.33 -7.09 -9.62
N LEU A 40 -8.38 -6.62 -10.44
CA LEU A 40 -7.31 -5.75 -9.94
C LEU A 40 -7.85 -4.43 -9.39
N GLU A 41 -8.89 -3.88 -10.00
CA GLU A 41 -9.53 -2.64 -9.53
C GLU A 41 -10.07 -2.76 -8.10
N GLU A 42 -10.54 -3.93 -7.69
CA GLU A 42 -11.08 -4.17 -6.36
C GLU A 42 -9.99 -4.33 -5.30
N ILE A 43 -8.88 -5.01 -5.66
CA ILE A 43 -7.85 -5.38 -4.69
C ILE A 43 -6.64 -4.42 -4.64
N ILE A 44 -6.45 -3.56 -5.65
CA ILE A 44 -5.22 -2.78 -5.82
C ILE A 44 -4.88 -1.92 -4.59
N THR A 45 -5.88 -1.32 -3.96
CA THR A 45 -5.70 -0.45 -2.79
C THR A 45 -5.32 -1.20 -1.50
N GLU A 46 -5.48 -2.52 -1.49
CA GLU A 46 -5.09 -3.38 -0.38
C GLU A 46 -3.66 -3.92 -0.52
N LEU A 47 -3.08 -3.78 -1.72
CA LEU A 47 -1.72 -4.20 -2.01
C LEU A 47 -0.70 -3.16 -1.52
N SER A 48 0.52 -3.63 -1.21
CA SER A 48 1.64 -2.72 -0.90
C SER A 48 1.97 -1.81 -2.08
N ASP A 49 2.55 -0.63 -1.79
CA ASP A 49 3.03 0.33 -2.80
C ASP A 49 3.91 -0.35 -3.85
N THR A 50 4.78 -1.25 -3.41
CA THR A 50 5.68 -2.03 -4.26
C THR A 50 4.94 -2.91 -5.25
N ARG A 51 3.89 -3.63 -4.80
CA ARG A 51 3.08 -4.48 -5.66
C ARG A 51 2.23 -3.66 -6.63
N GLN A 52 1.63 -2.56 -6.17
CA GLN A 52 0.87 -1.66 -7.04
C GLN A 52 1.74 -1.17 -8.20
N TYR A 53 2.96 -0.70 -7.90
CA TYR A 53 3.90 -0.23 -8.92
C TYR A 53 4.41 -1.36 -9.83
N ALA A 54 4.70 -2.54 -9.28
CA ALA A 54 5.15 -3.71 -10.06
C ALA A 54 4.10 -4.16 -11.07
N TYR A 55 2.83 -4.27 -10.67
CA TYR A 55 1.74 -4.58 -11.60
C TYR A 55 1.55 -3.49 -12.66
N GLY A 56 1.77 -2.23 -12.31
CA GLY A 56 1.80 -1.15 -13.28
C GLY A 56 2.90 -1.36 -14.33
N LEU A 57 4.13 -1.66 -13.91
CA LEU A 57 5.23 -1.97 -14.83
C LEU A 57 4.87 -3.13 -15.78
N ASP A 58 4.26 -4.19 -15.27
CA ASP A 58 3.85 -5.32 -16.08
C ASP A 58 2.74 -4.93 -17.07
N ALA A 59 1.75 -4.13 -16.64
CA ALA A 59 0.71 -3.59 -17.53
C ALA A 59 1.33 -2.78 -18.68
N GLY A 60 2.27 -1.89 -18.38
CA GLY A 60 2.98 -1.10 -19.40
C GLY A 60 3.76 -1.96 -20.38
N ARG A 61 4.49 -2.97 -19.91
CA ARG A 61 5.24 -3.92 -20.75
C ARG A 61 4.32 -4.78 -21.63
N ILE A 62 3.18 -5.20 -21.10
CA ILE A 62 2.15 -5.94 -21.84
C ILE A 62 1.60 -5.05 -22.96
N LEU A 63 1.23 -3.80 -22.64
CA LEU A 63 0.71 -2.85 -23.62
C LEU A 63 1.73 -2.60 -24.75
N ARG A 64 3.00 -2.41 -24.42
CA ARG A 64 4.06 -2.26 -25.44
C ARG A 64 4.16 -3.47 -26.36
N ARG A 65 3.97 -4.69 -25.84
CA ARG A 65 3.91 -5.90 -26.68
C ARG A 65 2.67 -5.94 -27.58
N LEU A 66 1.51 -5.53 -27.08
CA LEU A 66 0.30 -5.39 -27.91
C LEU A 66 0.52 -4.41 -29.05
N HIS A 67 1.15 -3.28 -28.78
CA HIS A 67 1.47 -2.25 -29.77
C HIS A 67 2.54 -2.68 -30.79
N SER A 68 3.15 -3.85 -30.68
CA SER A 68 3.98 -4.42 -31.74
C SER A 68 3.18 -4.94 -32.94
N ILE A 69 1.85 -5.01 -32.84
CA ILE A 69 0.97 -5.39 -33.94
C ILE A 69 0.69 -4.14 -34.78
N PRO A 70 1.20 -4.03 -36.03
CA PRO A 70 0.98 -2.86 -36.86
C PRO A 70 -0.48 -2.76 -37.33
N ALA A 71 -0.94 -1.55 -37.56
CA ALA A 71 -2.20 -1.30 -38.25
C ALA A 71 -2.17 -1.81 -39.70
N PRO A 72 -3.34 -2.13 -40.32
CA PRO A 72 -3.43 -2.41 -41.74
C PRO A 72 -2.95 -1.20 -42.58
N GLU A 73 -2.32 -1.47 -43.73
CA GLU A 73 -1.87 -0.41 -44.66
C GLU A 73 -3.02 0.49 -45.15
N SER A 74 -4.25 -0.04 -45.20
CA SER A 74 -5.45 0.69 -45.58
C SER A 74 -5.99 1.63 -44.49
N GLN A 75 -5.35 1.70 -43.31
CA GLN A 75 -5.79 2.55 -42.22
C GLN A 75 -5.66 4.04 -42.61
N GLU A 76 -6.71 4.80 -42.36
CA GLU A 76 -6.72 6.25 -42.57
C GLU A 76 -5.64 6.93 -41.72
N ASP A 77 -5.03 8.01 -42.26
CA ASP A 77 -4.04 8.80 -41.50
C ASP A 77 -4.56 9.28 -40.15
N TRP A 78 -3.74 9.11 -39.12
CA TRP A 78 -4.12 9.40 -37.74
C TRP A 78 -4.46 10.85 -37.49
N GLU A 79 -3.66 11.80 -38.03
CA GLU A 79 -3.90 13.25 -37.87
C GLU A 79 -5.29 13.63 -38.39
N SER A 80 -5.63 13.17 -39.56
CA SER A 80 -6.92 13.43 -40.20
C SER A 80 -8.08 12.83 -39.41
N ARG A 81 -7.96 11.56 -39.06
CA ARG A 81 -8.96 10.80 -38.31
C ARG A 81 -9.21 11.38 -36.91
N PHE A 82 -8.14 11.66 -36.17
CA PHE A 82 -8.26 12.10 -34.79
C PHE A 82 -8.69 13.57 -34.69
N ASN A 83 -8.30 14.42 -35.62
CA ASN A 83 -8.82 15.79 -35.69
C ASN A 83 -10.34 15.82 -35.86
N ARG A 84 -10.91 15.00 -36.77
CA ARG A 84 -12.38 14.90 -36.90
C ARG A 84 -13.04 14.42 -35.61
N LYS A 85 -12.42 13.42 -34.93
CA LYS A 85 -12.90 12.92 -33.65
C LYS A 85 -12.92 14.02 -32.58
N MET A 86 -11.86 14.83 -32.50
CA MET A 86 -11.79 15.95 -31.55
C MET A 86 -12.81 17.06 -31.87
N ASP A 87 -12.98 17.45 -33.14
CA ASP A 87 -13.95 18.47 -33.56
C ASP A 87 -15.38 18.04 -33.21
N TYR A 88 -15.71 16.76 -33.46
CA TYR A 88 -17.00 16.19 -33.05
C TYR A 88 -17.19 16.24 -31.53
N LYS A 89 -16.19 15.88 -30.73
CA LYS A 89 -16.25 15.89 -29.27
C LYS A 89 -16.39 17.32 -28.71
N ILE A 90 -15.66 18.29 -29.29
CA ILE A 90 -15.77 19.72 -28.93
C ILE A 90 -17.17 20.23 -29.23
N GLN A 91 -17.72 19.88 -30.40
CA GLN A 91 -19.09 20.26 -30.77
C GLN A 91 -20.09 19.65 -29.80
N LYS A 92 -20.01 18.36 -29.50
CA LYS A 92 -20.89 17.69 -28.54
C LYS A 92 -20.82 18.30 -27.14
N TYR A 93 -19.64 18.69 -26.67
CA TYR A 93 -19.50 19.39 -25.40
C TYR A 93 -20.17 20.78 -25.44
N ARG A 94 -20.01 21.53 -26.51
CA ARG A 94 -20.64 22.86 -26.67
C ARG A 94 -22.17 22.79 -26.73
N GLU A 95 -22.71 21.72 -27.32
CA GLU A 95 -24.15 21.45 -27.40
C GLU A 95 -24.73 20.85 -26.10
N CYS A 96 -23.88 20.38 -25.20
CA CYS A 96 -24.27 19.73 -23.96
C CYS A 96 -24.93 20.75 -23.01
N PRO A 97 -26.07 20.42 -22.38
CA PRO A 97 -26.70 21.31 -21.39
C PRO A 97 -25.90 21.44 -20.09
N ILE A 98 -24.92 20.55 -19.87
CA ILE A 98 -24.09 20.52 -18.66
C ILE A 98 -22.67 20.91 -19.06
N HIS A 99 -22.22 22.04 -18.52
CA HIS A 99 -20.84 22.50 -18.61
C HIS A 99 -20.23 22.54 -17.23
N TYR A 100 -18.91 22.30 -17.15
CA TYR A 100 -18.18 22.34 -15.90
C TYR A 100 -17.05 23.36 -15.93
N GLU A 101 -16.67 23.85 -14.76
CA GLU A 101 -15.58 24.82 -14.61
C GLU A 101 -14.28 24.25 -15.20
N GLY A 102 -13.57 25.06 -15.99
CA GLY A 102 -12.35 24.66 -16.65
C GLY A 102 -12.50 23.84 -17.93
N GLY A 103 -13.73 23.52 -18.39
CA GLY A 103 -13.94 22.80 -19.65
C GLY A 103 -13.35 23.50 -20.88
N GLN A 104 -13.28 24.83 -20.88
CA GLN A 104 -12.63 25.60 -21.95
C GLN A 104 -11.11 25.34 -21.99
N SER A 105 -10.45 25.10 -20.86
CA SER A 105 -9.02 24.79 -20.82
C SER A 105 -8.67 23.53 -21.62
N PHE A 106 -9.55 22.52 -21.64
CA PHE A 106 -9.35 21.34 -22.48
C PHE A 106 -9.44 21.69 -23.98
N ILE A 107 -10.40 22.54 -24.38
CA ILE A 107 -10.56 22.98 -25.78
C ILE A 107 -9.32 23.77 -26.21
N ASP A 108 -8.85 24.68 -25.37
CA ASP A 108 -7.70 25.52 -25.66
C ASP A 108 -6.42 24.65 -25.78
N TYR A 109 -6.26 23.68 -24.89
CA TYR A 109 -5.14 22.73 -24.94
C TYR A 109 -5.15 21.88 -26.22
N ILE A 110 -6.32 21.35 -26.59
CA ILE A 110 -6.51 20.61 -27.85
C ILE A 110 -6.07 21.48 -29.05
N ASN A 111 -6.60 22.71 -29.15
CA ASN A 111 -6.34 23.57 -30.30
C ASN A 111 -4.86 23.97 -30.40
N ALA A 112 -4.19 24.18 -29.27
CA ALA A 112 -2.76 24.53 -29.24
C ALA A 112 -1.85 23.35 -29.64
N ASN A 113 -2.29 22.09 -29.42
CA ASN A 113 -1.44 20.92 -29.53
C ASN A 113 -1.80 19.93 -30.66
N ARG A 114 -2.79 20.23 -31.52
CA ARG A 114 -3.21 19.38 -32.65
C ARG A 114 -2.04 19.01 -33.59
N HIS A 115 -1.07 19.90 -33.75
CA HIS A 115 0.11 19.68 -34.60
C HIS A 115 0.97 18.48 -34.18
N LEU A 116 0.86 18.01 -32.92
CA LEU A 116 1.56 16.85 -32.41
C LEU A 116 1.03 15.52 -32.98
N LEU A 117 -0.13 15.52 -33.62
CA LEU A 117 -0.70 14.33 -34.24
C LEU A 117 -0.06 13.96 -35.58
N ARG A 118 0.75 14.87 -36.15
CA ARG A 118 1.35 14.68 -37.47
C ARG A 118 2.34 13.53 -37.47
N GLY A 119 2.15 12.60 -38.42
CA GLY A 119 3.07 11.48 -38.62
C GLY A 119 3.09 10.46 -37.48
N ARG A 120 2.09 10.47 -36.61
CA ARG A 120 2.00 9.47 -35.54
C ARG A 120 1.79 8.06 -36.13
N PRO A 121 2.53 7.06 -35.60
CA PRO A 121 2.34 5.66 -36.04
C PRO A 121 0.97 5.17 -35.60
N GLN A 122 0.47 4.12 -36.28
CA GLN A 122 -0.74 3.43 -35.88
C GLN A 122 -0.47 1.94 -35.66
N VAL A 123 -0.99 1.44 -34.56
CA VAL A 123 -0.83 0.07 -34.10
C VAL A 123 -2.17 -0.48 -33.61
N PHE A 124 -2.20 -1.78 -33.34
CA PHE A 124 -3.34 -2.38 -32.64
C PHE A 124 -3.49 -1.81 -31.25
N GLN A 125 -4.67 -1.32 -30.90
CA GLN A 125 -5.06 -0.87 -29.58
C GLN A 125 -6.05 -1.86 -28.96
N HIS A 126 -5.98 -2.07 -27.68
CA HIS A 126 -6.99 -2.78 -26.89
C HIS A 126 -8.33 -2.02 -26.92
N GLY A 127 -8.25 -0.68 -26.93
CA GLY A 127 -9.39 0.25 -27.02
C GLY A 127 -10.04 0.60 -25.68
N ASP A 128 -9.75 -0.18 -24.63
CA ASP A 128 -10.24 0.09 -23.27
C ASP A 128 -9.24 -0.40 -22.20
N TYR A 129 -7.95 -0.05 -22.36
CA TYR A 129 -6.87 -0.53 -21.51
C TYR A 129 -6.78 0.25 -20.20
N HIS A 130 -7.43 -0.24 -19.16
CA HIS A 130 -7.42 0.34 -17.82
C HIS A 130 -7.57 -0.75 -16.74
N ILE A 131 -7.37 -0.37 -15.49
CA ILE A 131 -7.34 -1.28 -14.33
C ILE A 131 -8.59 -2.16 -14.18
N GLY A 132 -9.79 -1.66 -14.57
CA GLY A 132 -11.04 -2.42 -14.55
C GLY A 132 -11.12 -3.55 -15.58
N ASN A 133 -10.18 -3.61 -16.55
CA ASN A 133 -10.05 -4.68 -17.53
C ASN A 133 -8.79 -5.53 -17.27
N MET A 134 -8.40 -5.64 -15.99
CA MET A 134 -7.23 -6.39 -15.54
C MET A 134 -7.56 -7.26 -14.33
N MET A 135 -7.01 -8.47 -14.31
CA MET A 135 -7.16 -9.42 -13.19
C MET A 135 -5.81 -9.92 -12.72
N ILE A 136 -5.73 -10.35 -11.47
CA ILE A 136 -4.59 -11.11 -10.94
C ILE A 136 -5.00 -12.56 -10.79
N ASP A 137 -4.34 -13.47 -11.52
CA ASP A 137 -4.62 -14.91 -11.40
C ASP A 137 -4.12 -15.47 -10.05
N ARG A 138 -4.54 -16.70 -9.72
CA ARG A 138 -4.11 -17.38 -8.48
C ARG A 138 -2.58 -17.58 -8.37
N GLY A 139 -1.85 -17.45 -9.47
CA GLY A 139 -0.38 -17.45 -9.49
C GLY A 139 0.24 -16.06 -9.30
N GLY A 140 -0.56 -15.02 -9.04
CA GLY A 140 -0.10 -13.65 -8.84
C GLY A 140 0.31 -12.93 -10.13
N ARG A 141 -0.12 -13.39 -11.32
CA ARG A 141 0.23 -12.81 -12.61
C ARG A 141 -0.90 -11.93 -13.13
N LEU A 142 -0.52 -10.79 -13.69
CA LEU A 142 -1.45 -9.87 -14.34
C LEU A 142 -2.02 -10.50 -15.62
N GLN A 143 -3.33 -10.43 -15.79
CA GLN A 143 -4.09 -10.88 -16.95
C GLN A 143 -4.89 -9.71 -17.52
N ILE A 144 -5.00 -9.64 -18.85
CA ILE A 144 -5.78 -8.60 -19.55
C ILE A 144 -7.06 -9.24 -20.08
N ILE A 145 -8.19 -8.57 -19.91
CA ILE A 145 -9.51 -9.04 -20.34
C ILE A 145 -10.21 -7.98 -21.20
N ASP A 146 -11.31 -8.32 -21.84
CA ASP A 146 -12.21 -7.42 -22.58
C ASP A 146 -11.58 -6.69 -23.78
N PHE A 147 -11.28 -7.45 -24.85
CA PHE A 147 -10.76 -6.90 -26.12
C PHE A 147 -11.86 -6.40 -27.08
N ASP A 148 -13.09 -6.20 -26.62
CA ASP A 148 -14.24 -5.95 -27.49
C ASP A 148 -14.21 -4.57 -28.18
N ARG A 149 -13.46 -3.62 -27.64
CA ARG A 149 -13.33 -2.26 -28.15
C ARG A 149 -12.07 -2.01 -28.97
N TYR A 150 -11.37 -3.08 -29.41
CA TYR A 150 -10.11 -2.91 -30.14
C TYR A 150 -10.23 -2.01 -31.36
N ASP A 151 -9.17 -1.26 -31.62
CA ASP A 151 -9.06 -0.34 -32.78
C ASP A 151 -7.60 -0.35 -33.29
N PHE A 152 -7.33 0.45 -34.29
CA PHE A 152 -5.99 0.77 -34.75
C PHE A 152 -5.76 2.27 -34.67
N GLY A 153 -4.73 2.70 -33.93
CA GLY A 153 -4.47 4.11 -33.71
C GLY A 153 -3.09 4.38 -33.14
N ASP A 154 -2.86 5.64 -32.75
CA ASP A 154 -1.61 6.02 -32.09
C ASP A 154 -1.44 5.21 -30.79
N PRO A 155 -0.31 4.51 -30.60
CA PRO A 155 -0.04 3.74 -29.38
C PRO A 155 -0.15 4.57 -28.11
N TRP A 156 0.09 5.87 -28.16
CA TRP A 156 0.01 6.73 -26.99
C TRP A 156 -1.41 7.21 -26.68
N GLU A 157 -2.30 7.14 -27.66
CA GLU A 157 -3.73 7.44 -27.43
C GLU A 157 -4.39 6.41 -26.52
N GLU A 158 -3.95 5.16 -26.52
CA GLU A 158 -4.42 4.11 -25.62
C GLU A 158 -4.34 4.51 -24.14
N PHE A 159 -3.33 5.32 -23.78
CA PHE A 159 -3.16 5.81 -22.41
C PHE A 159 -4.23 6.83 -21.98
N ASN A 160 -5.16 7.24 -22.84
CA ASN A 160 -6.23 8.16 -22.41
C ASN A 160 -7.10 7.59 -21.27
N ARG A 161 -7.12 6.25 -21.11
CA ARG A 161 -7.84 5.54 -20.04
C ARG A 161 -7.08 5.49 -18.71
N ILE A 162 -5.83 5.96 -18.68
CA ILE A 162 -4.98 5.92 -17.46
C ILE A 162 -5.59 6.75 -16.31
N VAL A 163 -6.52 7.64 -16.60
CA VAL A 163 -7.25 8.40 -15.58
C VAL A 163 -7.94 7.49 -14.58
N TRP A 164 -8.54 6.38 -15.02
CA TRP A 164 -9.16 5.37 -14.15
C TRP A 164 -8.14 4.66 -13.28
N CYS A 165 -6.96 4.37 -13.84
CA CYS A 165 -5.84 3.78 -13.11
C CYS A 165 -5.33 4.74 -12.02
N ALA A 166 -5.12 6.02 -12.37
CA ALA A 166 -4.59 7.03 -11.46
C ALA A 166 -5.54 7.35 -10.30
N GLN A 167 -6.86 7.31 -10.53
CA GLN A 167 -7.88 7.48 -9.48
C GLN A 167 -7.82 6.37 -8.44
N LYS A 168 -7.51 5.14 -8.84
CA LYS A 168 -7.39 3.99 -7.93
C LYS A 168 -6.01 3.90 -7.29
N SER A 169 -4.96 4.02 -8.10
CA SER A 169 -3.56 3.94 -7.66
C SER A 169 -2.64 4.77 -8.54
N PRO A 170 -2.18 5.93 -8.06
CA PRO A 170 -1.14 6.71 -8.72
C PRO A 170 0.15 5.92 -9.00
N LEU A 171 0.49 4.97 -8.11
CA LEU A 171 1.66 4.11 -8.28
C LEU A 171 1.49 3.12 -9.42
N PHE A 172 0.32 2.49 -9.55
CA PHE A 172 0.01 1.63 -10.67
C PHE A 172 0.07 2.39 -12.01
N ALA A 173 -0.57 3.56 -12.08
CA ALA A 173 -0.55 4.41 -13.27
C ALA A 173 0.88 4.84 -13.63
N SER A 174 1.69 5.26 -12.65
CA SER A 174 3.11 5.59 -12.85
C SER A 174 3.90 4.39 -13.35
N GLY A 175 3.68 3.23 -12.74
CA GLY A 175 4.29 1.97 -13.18
C GLY A 175 3.92 1.62 -14.62
N MET A 176 2.66 1.81 -15.03
CA MET A 176 2.19 1.54 -16.40
C MET A 176 2.95 2.40 -17.43
N VAL A 177 3.13 3.70 -17.16
CA VAL A 177 3.94 4.56 -18.01
C VAL A 177 5.41 4.12 -18.01
N ASN A 178 6.00 3.94 -16.83
CA ASN A 178 7.41 3.56 -16.70
C ASN A 178 7.71 2.19 -17.34
N GLY A 179 6.81 1.23 -17.21
CA GLY A 179 6.93 -0.10 -17.82
C GLY A 179 6.84 -0.08 -19.34
N TYR A 180 6.02 0.80 -19.90
CA TYR A 180 5.91 0.97 -21.34
C TYR A 180 7.17 1.56 -21.97
N PHE A 181 7.81 2.52 -21.31
CA PHE A 181 8.98 3.25 -21.79
C PHE A 181 10.32 2.77 -21.18
N ASP A 182 10.33 1.70 -20.39
CA ASP A 182 11.51 1.25 -19.63
C ASP A 182 12.12 2.37 -18.75
N GLY A 183 11.27 3.27 -18.24
CA GLY A 183 11.66 4.40 -17.39
C GLY A 183 12.12 5.66 -18.12
N ASP A 184 12.38 5.59 -19.43
CA ASP A 184 12.79 6.75 -20.25
C ASP A 184 11.61 7.33 -21.03
N VAL A 185 10.76 8.06 -20.31
CA VAL A 185 9.51 8.62 -20.85
C VAL A 185 9.79 9.85 -21.69
N PRO A 186 9.49 9.85 -23.01
CA PRO A 186 9.75 11.00 -23.88
C PRO A 186 8.90 12.21 -23.41
N PRO A 187 9.48 13.43 -23.37
CA PRO A 187 8.73 14.64 -22.99
C PRO A 187 7.49 14.91 -23.88
N GLU A 188 7.55 14.49 -25.13
CA GLU A 188 6.44 14.62 -26.08
C GLU A 188 5.26 13.72 -25.74
N PHE A 189 5.51 12.57 -25.12
CA PHE A 189 4.45 11.69 -24.62
C PHE A 189 3.48 12.43 -23.70
N TRP A 190 3.98 13.20 -22.76
CA TRP A 190 3.16 13.92 -21.81
C TRP A 190 2.24 14.94 -22.47
N LYS A 191 2.72 15.64 -23.49
CA LYS A 191 1.92 16.61 -24.23
C LYS A 191 0.80 15.92 -25.03
N LEU A 192 1.12 14.79 -25.67
CA LEU A 192 0.13 13.98 -26.39
C LEU A 192 -0.87 13.32 -25.44
N LEU A 193 -0.41 12.77 -24.31
CA LEU A 193 -1.30 12.20 -23.31
C LEU A 193 -2.31 13.25 -22.81
N ALA A 194 -1.84 14.45 -22.47
CA ALA A 194 -2.72 15.54 -22.06
C ALA A 194 -3.72 15.93 -23.15
N LEU A 195 -3.31 15.90 -24.43
CA LEU A 195 -4.19 16.11 -25.59
C LEU A 195 -5.28 15.03 -25.66
N TYR A 196 -4.92 13.76 -25.56
CA TYR A 196 -5.84 12.64 -25.65
C TYR A 196 -6.81 12.60 -24.47
N ILE A 197 -6.31 12.85 -23.25
CA ILE A 197 -7.14 12.98 -22.05
C ILE A 197 -8.10 14.16 -22.16
N SER A 198 -7.65 15.34 -22.64
CA SER A 198 -8.51 16.49 -22.86
C SER A 198 -9.68 16.15 -23.80
N SER A 199 -9.37 15.51 -24.93
CA SER A 199 -10.38 15.06 -25.89
C SER A 199 -11.37 14.05 -25.29
N ASN A 200 -10.87 13.11 -24.46
CA ASN A 200 -11.73 12.12 -23.84
C ASN A 200 -12.63 12.72 -22.76
N THR A 201 -12.06 13.57 -21.90
CA THR A 201 -12.79 14.23 -20.80
C THR A 201 -13.93 15.12 -21.32
N LEU A 202 -13.73 15.88 -22.41
CA LEU A 202 -14.79 16.68 -23.02
C LEU A 202 -16.01 15.86 -23.44
N SER A 203 -15.82 14.63 -23.88
CA SER A 203 -16.91 13.76 -24.33
C SER A 203 -17.55 12.94 -23.22
N SER A 204 -16.97 12.89 -22.04
CA SER A 204 -17.44 12.02 -20.95
C SER A 204 -18.78 12.46 -20.39
N VAL A 205 -18.99 13.75 -20.15
CA VAL A 205 -20.25 14.27 -19.62
C VAL A 205 -21.41 14.14 -20.64
N PRO A 206 -21.29 14.56 -21.92
CA PRO A 206 -22.30 14.27 -22.92
C PRO A 206 -22.64 12.78 -23.06
N TRP A 207 -21.64 11.91 -22.95
CA TRP A 207 -21.82 10.47 -22.99
C TRP A 207 -22.60 9.95 -21.77
N ALA A 208 -22.39 10.52 -20.59
CA ALA A 208 -22.99 10.04 -19.34
C ALA A 208 -24.49 10.38 -19.20
N ILE A 209 -24.99 11.44 -19.88
CA ILE A 209 -26.38 11.93 -19.74
C ILE A 209 -27.42 10.81 -19.91
N PRO A 210 -27.37 9.93 -20.94
CA PRO A 210 -28.34 8.85 -21.10
C PRO A 210 -28.34 7.80 -19.98
N PHE A 211 -27.27 7.72 -19.20
CA PHE A 211 -27.12 6.74 -18.10
C PHE A 211 -27.58 7.29 -16.75
N GLY A 212 -27.95 8.57 -16.66
CA GLY A 212 -28.53 9.19 -15.48
C GLY A 212 -27.58 10.08 -14.68
N GLN A 213 -28.16 10.74 -13.67
CA GLN A 213 -27.48 11.77 -12.87
C GLN A 213 -26.23 11.23 -12.14
N GLY A 214 -26.28 10.01 -11.61
CA GLY A 214 -25.14 9.42 -10.91
C GLY A 214 -23.90 9.29 -11.79
N GLU A 215 -24.07 8.85 -13.05
CA GLU A 215 -22.97 8.72 -14.00
C GLU A 215 -22.42 10.10 -14.41
N VAL A 216 -23.31 11.08 -14.59
CA VAL A 216 -22.90 12.47 -14.84
C VAL A 216 -22.03 13.02 -13.71
N GLU A 217 -22.40 12.78 -12.45
CA GLU A 217 -21.62 13.23 -11.28
C GLU A 217 -20.24 12.55 -11.22
N VAL A 218 -20.13 11.28 -11.61
CA VAL A 218 -18.84 10.58 -11.72
C VAL A 218 -17.95 11.28 -12.76
N MET A 219 -18.49 11.58 -13.95
CA MET A 219 -17.73 12.24 -15.02
C MET A 219 -17.33 13.67 -14.66
N LEU A 220 -18.19 14.41 -13.96
CA LEU A 220 -17.87 15.76 -13.48
C LEU A 220 -16.73 15.75 -12.46
N ARG A 221 -16.74 14.82 -11.51
CA ARG A 221 -15.64 14.64 -10.55
C ARG A 221 -14.34 14.28 -11.27
N GLN A 222 -14.38 13.34 -12.19
CA GLN A 222 -13.21 12.96 -12.98
C GLN A 222 -12.64 14.15 -13.77
N ALA A 223 -13.49 14.98 -14.38
CA ALA A 223 -13.04 16.18 -15.09
C ALA A 223 -12.34 17.18 -14.16
N ALA A 224 -12.88 17.40 -12.95
CA ALA A 224 -12.26 18.26 -11.94
C ALA A 224 -10.91 17.71 -11.46
N GLU A 225 -10.81 16.40 -11.23
CA GLU A 225 -9.56 15.73 -10.86
C GLU A 225 -8.49 15.85 -11.96
N VAL A 226 -8.87 15.62 -13.23
CA VAL A 226 -7.96 15.80 -14.36
C VAL A 226 -7.45 17.24 -14.43
N LEU A 227 -8.31 18.24 -14.29
CA LEU A 227 -7.88 19.65 -14.23
C LEU A 227 -6.91 19.91 -13.08
N SER A 228 -7.16 19.33 -11.92
CA SER A 228 -6.26 19.43 -10.76
C SER A 228 -4.90 18.78 -11.05
N TRP A 229 -4.87 17.60 -11.64
CA TRP A 229 -3.62 16.88 -11.95
C TRP A 229 -2.74 17.61 -12.95
N TYR A 230 -3.35 18.30 -13.92
CA TYR A 230 -2.67 19.03 -14.98
C TYR A 230 -2.57 20.54 -14.72
N ASP A 231 -2.85 21.01 -13.49
CA ASP A 231 -2.83 22.43 -13.11
C ASP A 231 -3.66 23.30 -14.08
N GLY A 232 -4.91 22.91 -14.31
CA GLY A 232 -5.77 23.58 -15.29
C GLY A 232 -5.25 23.49 -16.73
N MET A 233 -4.59 22.41 -17.10
CA MET A 233 -3.94 22.12 -18.39
C MET A 233 -2.67 22.97 -18.69
N ARG A 234 -2.07 23.59 -17.67
CA ARG A 234 -0.81 24.34 -17.81
C ARG A 234 0.43 23.45 -17.75
N ASN A 235 0.35 22.37 -17.00
CA ASN A 235 1.44 21.38 -16.88
C ASN A 235 1.07 20.10 -17.63
N PRO A 236 1.81 19.68 -18.66
CA PRO A 236 1.52 18.45 -19.40
C PRO A 236 1.87 17.17 -18.61
N VAL A 237 2.71 17.25 -17.57
CA VAL A 237 3.01 16.11 -16.70
C VAL A 237 2.04 16.13 -15.53
N PRO A 238 1.21 15.09 -15.36
CA PRO A 238 0.22 15.07 -14.28
C PRO A 238 0.88 14.89 -12.91
N SER A 239 0.28 15.49 -11.88
CA SER A 239 0.79 15.47 -10.51
C SER A 239 0.82 14.08 -9.85
N TRP A 240 0.05 13.11 -10.36
CA TRP A 240 0.07 11.74 -9.89
C TRP A 240 1.29 10.95 -10.37
N TYR A 241 1.97 11.41 -11.44
CA TYR A 241 3.11 10.69 -11.99
C TYR A 241 4.34 10.79 -11.09
N SER A 242 4.98 9.66 -10.92
CA SER A 242 6.25 9.51 -10.21
C SER A 242 7.22 8.68 -11.06
N LYS A 243 8.51 8.98 -10.96
CA LYS A 243 9.57 8.14 -11.58
C LYS A 243 9.63 6.74 -10.97
N GLY A 244 8.87 6.52 -9.88
CA GLY A 244 8.89 5.27 -9.14
C GLY A 244 10.18 5.05 -8.35
N PHE A 245 10.47 3.80 -8.08
CA PHE A 245 11.63 3.35 -7.30
C PHE A 245 12.32 2.19 -8.02
N TYR A 246 13.57 1.92 -7.63
CA TYR A 246 14.27 0.73 -8.11
C TYR A 246 13.61 -0.53 -7.53
N LEU A 247 13.16 -1.43 -8.42
CA LEU A 247 12.61 -2.72 -8.03
C LEU A 247 13.65 -3.83 -8.21
N GLN A 248 13.83 -4.63 -7.18
CA GLN A 248 14.56 -5.87 -7.20
C GLN A 248 13.61 -7.03 -6.88
N THR A 249 13.79 -8.17 -7.54
CA THR A 249 12.97 -9.37 -7.28
C THR A 249 13.80 -10.41 -6.53
N ILE A 250 13.25 -10.94 -5.45
CA ILE A 250 13.85 -12.01 -4.63
C ILE A 250 12.83 -13.14 -4.57
N ASP A 251 13.18 -14.32 -5.08
CA ASP A 251 12.30 -15.50 -5.16
C ASP A 251 10.92 -15.20 -5.77
N GLY A 252 10.88 -14.33 -6.80
CA GLY A 252 9.64 -13.92 -7.47
C GLY A 252 8.88 -12.78 -6.80
N ILE A 253 9.31 -12.29 -5.64
CA ILE A 253 8.64 -11.22 -4.90
C ILE A 253 9.39 -9.90 -5.14
N PRO A 254 8.72 -8.84 -5.63
CA PRO A 254 9.35 -7.54 -5.80
C PRO A 254 9.58 -6.84 -4.45
N CYS A 255 10.69 -6.13 -4.33
CA CYS A 255 10.96 -5.18 -3.26
C CYS A 255 11.51 -3.87 -3.82
N LYS A 256 11.19 -2.76 -3.15
CA LYS A 256 11.65 -1.42 -3.53
C LYS A 256 12.87 -0.99 -2.74
N LEU A 257 13.83 -0.42 -3.45
CA LEU A 257 15.10 0.05 -2.92
C LEU A 257 15.50 1.37 -3.61
N LYS A 258 16.52 2.05 -3.11
CA LYS A 258 17.20 3.17 -3.78
C LYS A 258 18.22 2.72 -4.82
N GLY A 259 18.57 1.43 -4.85
CA GLY A 259 19.55 0.84 -5.77
C GLY A 259 19.73 -0.66 -5.51
N PRO A 260 20.53 -1.36 -6.33
CA PRO A 260 20.70 -2.80 -6.22
C PRO A 260 21.40 -3.19 -4.91
N PHE A 261 21.02 -4.36 -4.36
CA PHE A 261 21.64 -4.95 -3.19
C PHE A 261 21.68 -6.48 -3.30
N ASP A 262 22.75 -7.11 -2.81
CA ASP A 262 22.89 -8.56 -2.80
C ASP A 262 22.25 -9.19 -1.56
N PHE A 263 21.09 -9.81 -1.76
CA PHE A 263 20.35 -10.56 -0.74
C PHE A 263 20.59 -12.08 -0.80
N SER A 264 21.65 -12.56 -1.47
CA SER A 264 21.95 -13.99 -1.61
C SER A 264 22.07 -14.73 -0.28
N PHE A 265 22.43 -14.04 0.81
CA PHE A 265 22.50 -14.59 2.16
C PHE A 265 21.16 -15.16 2.66
N LEU A 266 20.03 -14.69 2.11
CA LEU A 266 18.70 -15.19 2.50
C LEU A 266 18.52 -16.67 2.16
N HIS A 267 19.21 -17.19 1.13
CA HIS A 267 19.17 -18.60 0.75
C HIS A 267 19.62 -19.55 1.88
N GLU A 268 20.43 -19.07 2.85
CA GLU A 268 20.77 -19.85 4.04
C GLU A 268 19.55 -20.17 4.90
N TYR A 269 18.52 -19.30 4.84
CA TYR A 269 17.28 -19.41 5.62
C TYR A 269 16.11 -19.94 4.78
N GLY A 270 16.33 -20.24 3.51
CA GLY A 270 15.36 -20.84 2.59
C GLY A 270 14.81 -19.88 1.55
N THR A 271 13.61 -20.19 1.06
CA THR A 271 12.91 -19.39 0.05
C THR A 271 12.17 -18.24 0.72
N VAL A 272 12.30 -17.05 0.16
CA VAL A 272 11.53 -15.87 0.61
C VAL A 272 10.08 -16.03 0.16
N PHE A 273 9.15 -15.95 1.10
CA PHE A 273 7.71 -15.97 0.81
C PHE A 273 7.01 -14.64 1.10
N GLN A 274 7.68 -13.72 1.81
CA GLN A 274 7.15 -12.38 2.12
C GLN A 274 8.29 -11.36 2.30
N ILE A 275 8.06 -10.12 1.85
CA ILE A 275 8.99 -8.99 2.03
C ILE A 275 8.22 -7.81 2.63
N PHE A 276 8.84 -7.14 3.60
CA PHE A 276 8.34 -5.93 4.25
C PHE A 276 9.35 -4.81 3.99
N ASP A 277 9.08 -3.98 2.98
CA ASP A 277 9.98 -2.95 2.46
C ASP A 277 9.49 -1.51 2.70
N ASP A 278 8.45 -1.35 3.52
CA ASP A 278 7.85 -0.06 3.88
C ASP A 278 8.34 0.52 5.23
N GLN A 279 9.45 0.00 5.75
CA GLN A 279 9.99 0.42 7.04
C GLN A 279 10.72 1.76 6.93
N ASP A 280 10.34 2.74 7.76
CA ASP A 280 11.01 4.04 7.89
C ASP A 280 12.31 3.98 8.70
N SER A 281 12.48 2.91 9.48
CA SER A 281 13.69 2.63 10.27
C SER A 281 14.96 2.38 9.44
N GLY A 282 14.83 2.23 8.10
CA GLY A 282 15.93 1.82 7.23
C GLY A 282 16.25 0.33 7.24
N ASN A 283 15.43 -0.47 7.93
CA ASN A 283 15.48 -1.92 7.85
C ASN A 283 14.60 -2.42 6.70
N ILE A 284 14.93 -3.61 6.19
CA ILE A 284 14.04 -4.41 5.34
C ILE A 284 13.85 -5.76 6.00
N CYS A 285 12.61 -6.29 5.96
CA CYS A 285 12.33 -7.54 6.64
C CYS A 285 11.81 -8.61 5.67
N PHE A 286 12.09 -9.88 5.98
CA PHE A 286 11.76 -11.01 5.13
C PHE A 286 11.12 -12.13 5.94
N GLY A 287 10.09 -12.76 5.36
CA GLY A 287 9.64 -14.09 5.74
C GLY A 287 10.34 -15.13 4.87
N THR A 288 11.02 -16.09 5.46
CA THR A 288 11.70 -17.18 4.73
C THR A 288 11.27 -18.53 5.25
N GLU A 289 11.29 -19.56 4.39
CA GLU A 289 10.94 -20.92 4.76
C GLU A 289 11.98 -21.93 4.23
N ARG A 290 12.44 -22.80 5.13
CA ARG A 290 13.34 -23.91 4.82
C ARG A 290 12.97 -25.15 5.63
N ASP A 291 12.77 -26.28 4.96
CA ASP A 291 12.49 -27.58 5.58
C ASP A 291 11.29 -27.52 6.57
N GLY A 292 10.23 -26.79 6.20
CA GLY A 292 9.05 -26.57 7.03
C GLY A 292 9.25 -25.64 8.23
N ARG A 293 10.40 -24.99 8.34
CA ARG A 293 10.68 -23.98 9.36
C ARG A 293 10.63 -22.59 8.74
N ARG A 294 9.87 -21.70 9.36
CA ARG A 294 9.75 -20.31 8.94
C ARG A 294 10.52 -19.37 9.87
N TYR A 295 11.14 -18.36 9.27
CA TYR A 295 11.90 -17.32 9.95
C TYR A 295 11.43 -15.94 9.54
N PHE A 296 11.49 -14.99 10.46
CA PHE A 296 11.40 -13.57 10.19
C PHE A 296 12.80 -12.99 10.31
N ILE A 297 13.29 -12.34 9.27
CA ILE A 297 14.63 -11.76 9.20
C ILE A 297 14.52 -10.26 9.10
N LYS A 298 14.99 -9.52 10.09
CA LYS A 298 15.13 -8.06 10.07
C LYS A 298 16.56 -7.73 9.68
N PHE A 299 16.74 -7.05 8.56
CA PHE A 299 18.04 -6.70 8.00
C PHE A 299 18.24 -5.20 7.88
N ALA A 300 19.35 -4.70 8.41
CA ALA A 300 19.86 -3.35 8.21
C ALA A 300 21.12 -3.39 7.34
N GLY A 301 21.28 -2.40 6.45
CA GLY A 301 22.44 -2.28 5.56
C GLY A 301 22.09 -2.16 4.08
N ALA A 302 20.86 -2.48 3.69
CA ALA A 302 20.37 -2.24 2.33
C ALA A 302 19.94 -0.77 2.13
N PRO A 303 20.00 -0.23 0.90
CA PRO A 303 19.55 1.12 0.56
C PRO A 303 18.03 1.17 0.44
N THR A 304 17.31 1.09 1.57
CA THR A 304 15.84 1.05 1.61
C THR A 304 15.22 2.37 1.15
N GLU A 305 14.08 2.31 0.45
CA GLU A 305 13.42 3.48 -0.15
C GLU A 305 12.92 4.47 0.92
N ARG A 306 12.21 3.99 1.94
CA ARG A 306 11.63 4.85 3.00
C ARG A 306 12.62 5.20 4.12
N GLY A 307 13.76 4.51 4.20
CA GLY A 307 14.74 4.77 5.25
C GLY A 307 15.25 6.21 5.22
N THR A 308 15.06 6.91 6.35
CA THR A 308 15.67 8.22 6.60
C THR A 308 17.08 8.01 7.15
N GLY A 309 18.11 8.55 6.48
CA GLY A 309 19.50 8.36 6.86
C GLY A 309 20.23 7.30 6.02
N THR A 310 21.41 6.94 6.46
CA THR A 310 22.30 6.01 5.76
C THR A 310 22.09 4.55 6.17
N PRO A 311 22.43 3.57 5.32
CA PRO A 311 22.44 2.16 5.72
C PRO A 311 23.30 1.87 6.95
N ALA A 312 24.43 2.58 7.11
CA ALA A 312 25.30 2.43 8.28
C ALA A 312 24.63 2.86 9.59
N GLU A 313 23.84 3.93 9.58
CA GLU A 313 23.05 4.37 10.74
C GLU A 313 21.96 3.35 11.08
N ALA A 314 21.30 2.75 10.10
CA ALA A 314 20.34 1.67 10.32
C ALA A 314 21.01 0.45 10.98
N VAL A 315 22.21 0.05 10.51
CA VAL A 315 23.01 -1.01 11.12
C VAL A 315 23.37 -0.67 12.56
N ALA A 316 23.81 0.55 12.84
CA ALA A 316 24.14 0.99 14.20
C ALA A 316 22.93 0.90 15.13
N ARG A 317 21.75 1.34 14.69
CA ARG A 317 20.49 1.22 15.45
C ARG A 317 20.14 -0.24 15.72
N LEU A 318 20.13 -1.09 14.69
CA LEU A 318 19.79 -2.51 14.85
C LEU A 318 20.80 -3.25 15.76
N ARG A 319 22.07 -2.82 15.74
CA ARG A 319 23.12 -3.37 16.63
C ARG A 319 22.85 -3.04 18.10
N THR A 320 22.30 -1.87 18.41
CA THR A 320 21.90 -1.51 19.78
C THR A 320 20.68 -2.27 20.26
N ALA A 321 19.81 -2.74 19.36
CA ALA A 321 18.65 -3.57 19.68
C ALA A 321 19.00 -5.02 20.03
N LEU A 322 20.10 -5.56 19.50
CA LEU A 322 20.48 -6.97 19.68
C LEU A 322 20.61 -7.41 21.15
N PRO A 323 21.24 -6.65 22.06
CA PRO A 323 21.26 -6.98 23.49
C PRO A 323 19.87 -7.08 24.10
N VAL A 324 18.93 -6.21 23.72
CA VAL A 324 17.55 -6.21 24.23
C VAL A 324 16.87 -7.56 23.93
N TYR A 325 16.97 -8.03 22.67
CA TYR A 325 16.42 -9.33 22.27
C TYR A 325 17.14 -10.53 22.89
N ARG A 326 18.38 -10.39 23.34
CA ARG A 326 19.12 -11.43 24.05
C ARG A 326 18.74 -11.51 25.52
N ASP A 327 18.50 -10.36 26.13
CA ASP A 327 18.20 -10.23 27.56
C ASP A 327 16.74 -10.56 27.87
N LEU A 328 15.82 -10.08 27.01
CA LEU A 328 14.39 -10.29 27.22
C LEU A 328 13.92 -11.61 26.58
N ARG A 329 13.34 -12.48 27.41
CA ARG A 329 12.77 -13.77 26.99
C ARG A 329 11.43 -13.97 27.69
N HIS A 330 10.34 -13.83 26.92
CA HIS A 330 9.00 -14.01 27.43
C HIS A 330 8.17 -14.88 26.48
N LYS A 331 7.16 -15.59 27.01
CA LYS A 331 6.28 -16.47 26.19
C LYS A 331 5.57 -15.75 25.05
N ASN A 332 5.28 -14.45 25.27
CA ASN A 332 4.60 -13.59 24.28
C ASN A 332 5.58 -12.72 23.47
N LEU A 333 6.89 -12.82 23.67
CA LEU A 333 7.87 -12.08 22.86
C LEU A 333 8.33 -12.92 21.67
N ILE A 334 8.47 -12.30 20.51
CA ILE A 334 9.08 -12.94 19.34
C ILE A 334 10.48 -13.48 19.70
N ARG A 335 10.76 -14.71 19.28
CA ARG A 335 11.98 -15.40 19.70
C ARG A 335 13.14 -15.15 18.75
N LEU A 336 14.20 -14.50 19.23
CA LEU A 336 15.45 -14.39 18.50
C LEU A 336 16.10 -15.77 18.35
N ALA A 337 16.36 -16.20 17.12
CA ALA A 337 17.05 -17.44 16.76
C ALA A 337 18.55 -17.20 16.55
N GLY A 338 18.95 -16.01 16.05
CA GLY A 338 20.34 -15.67 15.80
C GLY A 338 20.54 -14.25 15.32
N ALA A 339 21.80 -13.87 15.16
CA ALA A 339 22.21 -12.62 14.55
C ALA A 339 23.46 -12.86 13.71
N LYS A 340 23.55 -12.21 12.54
CA LYS A 340 24.67 -12.39 11.60
C LYS A 340 25.06 -11.06 10.96
N GLU A 341 26.36 -10.77 10.97
CA GLU A 341 26.96 -9.67 10.21
C GLU A 341 27.15 -10.13 8.76
N ILE A 342 26.71 -9.32 7.79
CA ILE A 342 26.68 -9.67 6.36
C ILE A 342 27.03 -8.45 5.54
N GLY A 343 28.18 -8.45 4.86
CA GLY A 343 28.52 -7.43 3.87
C GLY A 343 28.47 -5.99 4.39
N GLY A 344 28.80 -5.76 5.66
CA GLY A 344 28.65 -4.46 6.33
C GLY A 344 27.25 -4.19 6.90
N GLY A 345 26.29 -5.09 6.68
CA GLY A 345 24.96 -5.09 7.27
C GLY A 345 24.83 -6.01 8.47
N LEU A 346 23.68 -6.01 9.12
CA LEU A 346 23.31 -6.85 10.24
C LEU A 346 21.93 -7.47 10.02
N ALA A 347 21.85 -8.80 10.14
CA ALA A 347 20.60 -9.54 10.15
C ALA A 347 20.28 -10.02 11.57
N LEU A 348 19.09 -9.73 12.07
CA LEU A 348 18.50 -10.41 13.22
C LEU A 348 17.50 -11.43 12.70
N VAL A 349 17.69 -12.68 13.12
CA VAL A 349 16.87 -13.82 12.69
C VAL A 349 15.97 -14.24 13.82
N PHE A 350 14.67 -14.23 13.60
CA PHE A 350 13.65 -14.63 14.57
C PHE A 350 12.92 -15.88 14.08
N GLN A 351 12.39 -16.68 15.01
CA GLN A 351 11.37 -17.65 14.64
C GLN A 351 10.14 -16.92 14.12
N TRP A 352 9.55 -17.41 13.04
CA TRP A 352 8.31 -16.82 12.53
C TRP A 352 7.21 -16.91 13.59
N ALA A 353 6.47 -15.82 13.74
CA ALA A 353 5.26 -15.77 14.54
C ALA A 353 4.06 -15.64 13.61
N ASP A 354 3.13 -16.57 13.70
CA ASP A 354 1.86 -16.46 13.00
C ASP A 354 0.99 -15.38 13.64
N GLY A 355 0.12 -14.79 12.83
CA GLY A 355 -0.79 -13.74 13.23
C GLY A 355 -0.60 -12.45 12.42
N ASP A 356 -1.62 -11.61 12.50
CA ASP A 356 -1.67 -10.33 11.82
C ASP A 356 -1.30 -9.19 12.78
N CYS A 357 -0.66 -8.15 12.24
CA CYS A 357 -0.34 -6.95 13.01
C CYS A 357 -1.59 -6.16 13.37
N MET A 358 -1.66 -5.71 14.64
CA MET A 358 -2.79 -4.98 15.19
C MET A 358 -2.77 -3.47 14.88
N GLY A 359 -1.66 -2.97 14.34
CA GLY A 359 -1.47 -1.56 14.04
C GLY A 359 -2.50 -1.01 13.05
N ARG A 360 -2.92 0.24 13.27
CA ARG A 360 -3.86 0.96 12.37
C ARG A 360 -3.36 1.10 10.94
N MET A 361 -2.04 0.95 10.71
CA MET A 361 -1.46 0.90 9.37
C MET A 361 -1.88 -0.35 8.58
N TYR A 362 -2.45 -1.36 9.26
CA TYR A 362 -3.03 -2.57 8.66
C TYR A 362 -4.55 -2.59 8.88
N PRO A 363 -5.33 -1.79 8.16
CA PRO A 363 -6.73 -1.53 8.49
C PRO A 363 -7.63 -2.77 8.45
N ALA A 364 -7.31 -3.77 7.63
CA ALA A 364 -8.10 -5.01 7.55
C ALA A 364 -7.96 -5.85 8.83
N SER A 365 -6.73 -6.15 9.25
CA SER A 365 -6.46 -6.91 10.49
C SER A 365 -6.88 -6.13 11.74
N HIS A 366 -6.64 -4.80 11.73
CA HIS A 366 -7.09 -3.92 12.82
C HIS A 366 -8.61 -3.98 13.00
N ARG A 367 -9.40 -3.81 11.93
CA ARG A 367 -10.87 -3.94 12.01
C ARG A 367 -11.33 -5.33 12.45
N ARG A 368 -10.67 -6.39 11.97
CA ARG A 368 -10.96 -7.77 12.37
C ARG A 368 -10.74 -7.96 13.88
N PHE A 369 -9.64 -7.44 14.40
CA PHE A 369 -9.32 -7.49 15.82
C PHE A 369 -10.32 -6.72 16.68
N MET A 370 -10.66 -5.49 16.33
CA MET A 370 -11.61 -4.66 17.07
C MET A 370 -13.02 -5.28 17.15
N ARG A 371 -13.34 -6.23 16.26
CA ARG A 371 -14.58 -7.02 16.29
C ARG A 371 -14.50 -8.26 17.18
N LEU A 372 -13.34 -8.58 17.75
CA LEU A 372 -13.24 -9.70 18.71
C LEU A 372 -14.11 -9.43 19.94
N PRO A 373 -14.61 -10.49 20.57
CA PRO A 373 -15.27 -10.38 21.87
C PRO A 373 -14.38 -9.67 22.90
N LEU A 374 -14.98 -8.92 23.82
CA LEU A 374 -14.23 -8.21 24.88
C LEU A 374 -13.32 -9.14 25.67
N GLU A 375 -13.76 -10.37 25.97
CA GLU A 375 -12.94 -11.38 26.67
C GLU A 375 -11.64 -11.72 25.92
N ALA A 376 -11.70 -11.84 24.60
CA ALA A 376 -10.51 -12.11 23.79
C ALA A 376 -9.53 -10.92 23.84
N ARG A 377 -10.04 -9.68 23.73
CA ARG A 377 -9.21 -8.47 23.86
C ARG A 377 -8.65 -8.29 25.26
N LEU A 378 -9.39 -8.66 26.30
CA LEU A 378 -8.90 -8.71 27.69
C LEU A 378 -7.79 -9.77 27.87
N ALA A 379 -7.88 -10.90 27.17
CA ALA A 379 -6.81 -11.90 27.19
C ALA A 379 -5.53 -11.35 26.55
N VAL A 380 -5.66 -10.66 25.41
CA VAL A 380 -4.51 -9.95 24.76
C VAL A 380 -3.92 -8.93 25.73
N PHE A 381 -4.75 -8.12 26.38
CA PHE A 381 -4.26 -7.10 27.32
C PHE A 381 -3.54 -7.72 28.53
N ARG A 382 -4.04 -8.85 29.05
CA ARG A 382 -3.35 -9.61 30.12
C ARG A 382 -1.97 -10.12 29.70
N ASP A 383 -1.84 -10.59 28.46
CA ASP A 383 -0.56 -11.03 27.93
C ASP A 383 0.43 -9.85 27.81
N ILE A 384 -0.05 -8.67 27.36
CA ILE A 384 0.74 -7.44 27.29
C ILE A 384 1.17 -6.99 28.70
N LEU A 385 0.24 -6.96 29.67
CA LEU A 385 0.56 -6.63 31.06
C LEU A 385 1.62 -7.57 31.66
N SER A 386 1.49 -8.88 31.43
CA SER A 386 2.48 -9.87 31.85
C SER A 386 3.87 -9.60 31.26
N PHE A 387 3.91 -9.22 29.98
CA PHE A 387 5.17 -8.86 29.31
C PHE A 387 5.77 -7.58 29.89
N PHE A 388 4.97 -6.54 30.13
CA PHE A 388 5.47 -5.28 30.69
C PHE A 388 5.95 -5.43 32.13
N GLU A 389 5.26 -6.22 32.95
CA GLU A 389 5.72 -6.52 34.31
C GLU A 389 7.08 -7.26 34.27
N TYR A 390 7.22 -8.25 33.38
CA TYR A 390 8.48 -8.94 33.14
C TYR A 390 9.57 -7.97 32.67
N THR A 391 9.26 -7.11 31.70
CA THR A 391 10.20 -6.11 31.14
C THR A 391 10.70 -5.14 32.21
N ALA A 392 9.79 -4.61 33.05
CA ALA A 392 10.14 -3.74 34.17
C ALA A 392 11.01 -4.46 35.20
N ALA A 393 10.70 -5.71 35.54
CA ALA A 393 11.51 -6.55 36.44
C ALA A 393 12.93 -6.85 35.89
N GLN A 394 13.08 -6.89 34.56
CA GLN A 394 14.38 -7.00 33.90
C GLN A 394 15.12 -5.64 33.81
N GLY A 395 14.55 -4.55 34.32
CA GLY A 395 15.14 -3.21 34.33
C GLY A 395 15.11 -2.53 32.96
N TYR A 396 14.02 -2.68 32.19
CA TYR A 396 13.85 -2.01 30.90
C TYR A 396 12.63 -1.08 30.88
N VAL A 397 12.76 0.05 30.17
CA VAL A 397 11.67 0.91 29.76
C VAL A 397 11.33 0.62 28.29
N ALA A 398 10.03 0.48 28.01
CA ALA A 398 9.49 0.14 26.71
C ALA A 398 9.28 1.41 25.86
N ILE A 399 10.32 1.85 25.17
CA ILE A 399 10.24 2.97 24.24
C ILE A 399 9.74 2.43 22.90
N ASP A 400 8.88 3.21 22.22
CA ASP A 400 8.30 2.87 20.92
C ASP A 400 7.41 1.61 20.93
N PHE A 401 6.75 1.32 22.05
CA PHE A 401 5.73 0.28 22.07
C PHE A 401 4.36 0.87 21.71
N TYR A 402 3.67 0.22 20.77
CA TYR A 402 2.36 0.63 20.27
C TYR A 402 1.59 -0.56 19.67
N ASP A 403 0.40 -0.32 19.13
CA ASP A 403 -0.43 -1.36 18.51
C ASP A 403 0.25 -2.12 17.35
N GLY A 404 1.20 -1.47 16.65
CA GLY A 404 2.03 -2.10 15.61
C GLY A 404 3.06 -3.09 16.14
N SER A 405 3.35 -3.08 17.45
CA SER A 405 4.24 -4.04 18.11
C SER A 405 3.53 -5.34 18.52
N ILE A 406 2.24 -5.50 18.17
CA ILE A 406 1.40 -6.62 18.60
C ILE A 406 0.93 -7.41 17.39
N LEU A 407 1.23 -8.71 17.36
CA LEU A 407 0.65 -9.67 16.42
C LEU A 407 -0.40 -10.49 17.16
N TYR A 408 -1.53 -10.75 16.50
CA TYR A 408 -2.58 -11.62 17.01
C TYR A 408 -2.90 -12.72 15.99
N ASP A 409 -2.77 -13.96 16.43
CA ASP A 409 -3.16 -15.11 15.64
C ASP A 409 -4.65 -15.40 15.87
N PHE A 410 -5.45 -15.15 14.84
CA PHE A 410 -6.91 -15.33 14.90
C PHE A 410 -7.36 -16.79 14.92
N GLU A 411 -6.48 -17.75 14.65
CA GLU A 411 -6.81 -19.18 14.70
C GLU A 411 -6.58 -19.73 16.11
N THR A 412 -5.47 -19.35 16.73
CA THR A 412 -5.07 -19.88 18.03
C THR A 412 -5.37 -18.95 19.20
N GLY A 413 -5.70 -17.68 18.94
CA GLY A 413 -5.85 -16.65 19.97
C GLY A 413 -4.54 -16.20 20.62
N ARG A 414 -3.39 -16.54 20.02
CA ARG A 414 -2.07 -16.23 20.57
C ARG A 414 -1.69 -14.79 20.30
N THR A 415 -1.21 -14.11 21.34
CA THR A 415 -0.59 -12.78 21.26
C THR A 415 0.92 -12.92 21.16
N THR A 416 1.55 -12.26 20.18
CA THR A 416 3.01 -12.16 20.08
C THR A 416 3.41 -10.69 20.03
N ILE A 417 4.34 -10.29 20.89
CA ILE A 417 4.94 -8.96 20.92
C ILE A 417 6.21 -9.00 20.07
N CYS A 418 6.37 -8.00 19.24
CA CYS A 418 7.54 -7.82 18.37
C CYS A 418 8.02 -6.35 18.44
N ASP A 419 9.09 -6.04 17.70
CA ASP A 419 9.60 -4.68 17.51
C ASP A 419 9.93 -3.93 18.81
N ILE A 420 10.83 -4.54 19.61
CA ILE A 420 11.34 -3.98 20.87
C ILE A 420 12.72 -3.30 20.68
N ASP A 421 13.00 -2.82 19.48
CA ASP A 421 14.32 -2.30 19.07
C ASP A 421 14.78 -1.11 19.92
N PHE A 422 13.84 -0.31 20.42
CA PHE A 422 14.12 0.91 21.14
C PHE A 422 14.00 0.80 22.69
N PHE A 423 13.74 -0.40 23.19
CA PHE A 423 13.74 -0.62 24.65
C PHE A 423 15.12 -0.28 25.25
N ARG A 424 15.13 0.42 26.38
CA ARG A 424 16.36 0.88 27.03
C ARG A 424 16.43 0.41 28.49
N ARG A 425 17.65 0.24 29.01
CA ARG A 425 17.84 0.03 30.44
C ARG A 425 17.32 1.24 31.21
N GLN A 426 16.54 0.98 32.27
CA GLN A 426 15.96 2.05 33.11
C GLN A 426 16.77 2.24 34.41
N PRO A 427 16.79 3.46 35.00
CA PRO A 427 16.28 4.68 34.38
C PRO A 427 17.19 5.15 33.24
N CYS A 428 16.62 5.78 32.21
CA CYS A 428 17.38 6.45 31.18
C CYS A 428 16.86 7.87 30.96
N VAL A 429 17.60 8.65 30.18
CA VAL A 429 17.25 10.04 29.89
C VAL A 429 16.81 10.17 28.45
N ASN A 430 15.76 10.94 28.20
CA ASN A 430 15.37 11.33 26.86
C ASN A 430 16.45 12.24 26.26
N ASP A 431 17.24 11.70 25.35
CA ASP A 431 18.36 12.37 24.67
C ASP A 431 18.00 12.94 23.29
N MET A 432 16.72 12.81 22.87
CA MET A 432 16.25 13.17 21.53
C MET A 432 15.26 14.35 21.53
N GLY A 433 14.67 14.68 22.66
CA GLY A 433 13.54 15.60 22.78
C GLY A 433 12.22 14.89 22.46
N ARG A 434 11.95 14.58 21.18
CA ARG A 434 10.87 13.68 20.80
C ARG A 434 11.45 12.29 20.56
N MET A 435 11.10 11.33 21.42
CA MET A 435 11.48 9.93 21.25
C MET A 435 10.78 9.32 20.03
N TRP A 436 11.35 8.23 19.51
CA TRP A 436 10.69 7.41 18.51
C TRP A 436 9.37 6.85 19.06
N GLY A 437 8.40 6.65 18.18
CA GLY A 437 7.14 6.01 18.53
C GLY A 437 5.89 6.74 18.06
N SER A 438 4.76 6.06 18.25
CA SER A 438 3.44 6.61 17.97
C SER A 438 3.00 7.53 19.09
N SER A 439 2.75 8.81 18.78
CA SER A 439 2.32 9.83 19.75
C SER A 439 1.08 9.46 20.56
N ARG A 440 0.29 8.51 20.09
CA ARG A 440 -0.90 8.01 20.81
C ARG A 440 -0.56 7.22 22.07
N PHE A 441 0.66 6.64 22.11
CA PHE A 441 1.13 5.77 23.18
C PHE A 441 2.24 6.43 24.03
N GLN A 442 2.84 7.50 23.53
CA GLN A 442 3.95 8.21 24.16
C GLN A 442 3.46 9.07 25.33
N SER A 443 4.19 9.01 26.43
CA SER A 443 4.03 9.87 27.60
C SER A 443 4.59 11.26 27.38
N PRO A 444 4.17 12.28 28.15
CA PRO A 444 4.70 13.65 28.04
C PRO A 444 6.22 13.75 28.18
N GLU A 445 6.84 12.93 29.03
CA GLU A 445 8.30 12.88 29.21
C GLU A 445 9.06 12.39 27.98
N GLU A 446 8.43 11.64 27.10
CA GLU A 446 9.03 11.21 25.83
C GLU A 446 9.11 12.34 24.78
N PHE A 447 8.49 13.49 25.05
CA PHE A 447 8.60 14.72 24.25
C PHE A 447 9.51 15.79 24.89
N GLN A 448 10.07 15.52 26.06
CA GLN A 448 10.85 16.50 26.81
C GLN A 448 12.32 16.07 26.90
N LEU A 449 13.21 16.84 26.25
CA LEU A 449 14.66 16.61 26.31
C LEU A 449 15.14 16.65 27.77
N GLY A 450 15.92 15.67 28.18
CA GLY A 450 16.46 15.54 29.52
C GLY A 450 15.52 14.92 30.56
N ALA A 451 14.27 14.60 30.18
CA ALA A 451 13.34 13.93 31.09
C ALA A 451 13.77 12.47 31.38
N VAL A 452 13.47 12.02 32.60
CA VAL A 452 13.73 10.63 33.03
C VAL A 452 12.64 9.71 32.50
N LEU A 453 13.07 8.61 31.89
CA LEU A 453 12.23 7.52 31.39
C LEU A 453 12.49 6.28 32.25
N ASP A 454 11.43 5.70 32.82
CA ASP A 454 11.48 4.59 33.76
C ASP A 454 10.17 3.79 33.75
N GLU A 455 9.94 2.96 34.78
CA GLU A 455 8.73 2.14 34.89
C GLU A 455 7.43 2.97 34.90
N VAL A 456 7.45 4.21 35.39
CA VAL A 456 6.25 5.09 35.37
C VAL A 456 5.93 5.54 33.95
N THR A 457 6.93 5.59 33.06
CA THR A 457 6.74 5.76 31.61
C THR A 457 6.02 4.52 31.01
N ASN A 458 6.44 3.31 31.39
CA ASN A 458 5.76 2.08 30.99
C ASN A 458 4.29 2.05 31.42
N VAL A 459 3.97 2.59 32.61
CA VAL A 459 2.58 2.69 33.09
C VAL A 459 1.73 3.53 32.15
N TYR A 460 2.26 4.66 31.67
CA TYR A 460 1.54 5.47 30.69
C TYR A 460 1.27 4.71 29.39
N THR A 461 2.28 4.03 28.86
CA THR A 461 2.16 3.22 27.64
C THR A 461 1.09 2.13 27.78
N ILE A 462 1.02 1.46 28.94
CA ILE A 462 0.00 0.45 29.24
C ILE A 462 -1.40 1.08 29.34
N GLY A 463 -1.55 2.23 29.99
CA GLY A 463 -2.82 2.96 30.01
C GLY A 463 -3.29 3.36 28.62
N ALA A 464 -2.38 3.86 27.77
CA ALA A 464 -2.67 4.19 26.38
C ALA A 464 -3.04 2.94 25.56
N THR A 465 -2.40 1.80 25.83
CA THR A 465 -2.74 0.51 25.22
C THR A 465 -4.15 0.06 25.64
N ALA A 466 -4.56 0.26 26.88
CA ALA A 466 -5.94 -0.03 27.32
C ALA A 466 -6.94 0.82 26.53
N PHE A 467 -6.67 2.12 26.34
CA PHE A 467 -7.53 2.97 25.51
C PHE A 467 -7.55 2.56 24.03
N ALA A 468 -6.44 2.07 23.50
CA ALA A 468 -6.40 1.54 22.14
C ALA A 468 -7.30 0.30 21.99
N LEU A 469 -7.26 -0.61 22.95
CA LEU A 469 -7.99 -1.89 22.91
C LEU A 469 -9.47 -1.78 23.32
N PHE A 470 -9.84 -0.85 24.20
CA PHE A 470 -11.18 -0.78 24.79
C PHE A 470 -11.89 0.57 24.61
N GLY A 471 -11.22 1.58 24.05
CA GLY A 471 -11.75 2.92 23.87
C GLY A 471 -11.58 3.47 22.46
N GLU A 472 -11.23 2.63 21.47
CA GLU A 472 -10.96 3.05 20.07
C GLU A 472 -9.98 4.24 20.00
N TYR A 473 -8.97 4.24 20.87
CA TYR A 473 -7.97 5.31 21.09
C TYR A 473 -8.53 6.60 21.72
N GLY A 474 -9.83 6.71 21.90
CA GLY A 474 -10.44 7.83 22.62
C GLY A 474 -10.22 7.69 24.12
N ARG A 475 -9.83 8.80 24.78
CA ARG A 475 -9.62 8.86 26.25
C ARG A 475 -10.83 9.44 26.98
N THR A 476 -12.02 9.29 26.40
CA THR A 476 -13.29 9.72 26.98
C THR A 476 -14.12 8.51 27.41
N ARG A 477 -15.02 8.71 28.37
CA ARG A 477 -15.88 7.65 28.89
C ARG A 477 -16.83 7.09 27.82
N ASP A 478 -17.27 7.92 26.89
CA ASP A 478 -18.28 7.57 25.87
C ASP A 478 -17.83 6.44 24.94
N ASN A 479 -16.51 6.37 24.64
CA ASN A 479 -15.96 5.33 23.77
C ASN A 479 -15.48 4.09 24.54
N TRP A 480 -15.51 4.13 25.88
CA TRP A 480 -14.99 3.05 26.71
C TRP A 480 -15.96 1.88 26.82
N GLN A 481 -15.52 0.69 26.49
CA GLN A 481 -16.33 -0.52 26.38
C GLN A 481 -16.37 -1.38 27.65
N LEU A 482 -15.63 -1.02 28.68
CA LEU A 482 -15.64 -1.66 29.99
C LEU A 482 -16.32 -0.75 31.03
N GLY A 483 -16.27 -1.11 32.30
CA GLY A 483 -16.90 -0.35 33.37
C GLY A 483 -16.16 0.92 33.79
N ASP A 484 -16.73 1.66 34.77
CA ASP A 484 -16.23 2.96 35.22
C ASP A 484 -14.94 2.87 36.02
N ILE A 485 -14.76 1.80 36.81
CA ILE A 485 -13.57 1.61 37.64
C ILE A 485 -12.37 1.33 36.74
N SER A 486 -12.54 0.46 35.76
CA SER A 486 -11.49 0.15 34.76
C SER A 486 -11.14 1.38 33.90
N PHE A 487 -12.13 2.20 33.52
CA PHE A 487 -11.88 3.50 32.89
C PHE A 487 -11.02 4.40 33.76
N THR A 488 -11.38 4.57 35.04
CA THR A 488 -10.67 5.41 35.99
C THR A 488 -9.23 4.91 36.19
N THR A 489 -9.04 3.59 36.25
CA THR A 489 -7.71 2.96 36.35
C THR A 489 -6.84 3.28 35.15
N ALA A 490 -7.38 3.14 33.93
CA ALA A 490 -6.67 3.49 32.70
C ALA A 490 -6.40 5.00 32.58
N ALA A 491 -7.37 5.85 32.94
CA ALA A 491 -7.24 7.31 32.93
C ALA A 491 -6.15 7.81 33.90
N LYS A 492 -6.06 7.20 35.08
CA LYS A 492 -4.99 7.46 36.05
C LYS A 492 -3.61 7.18 35.45
N ALA A 493 -3.46 6.09 34.72
CA ALA A 493 -2.20 5.68 34.10
C ALA A 493 -1.71 6.67 33.02
N VAL A 494 -2.61 7.31 32.28
CA VAL A 494 -2.28 8.31 31.24
C VAL A 494 -2.34 9.76 31.74
N SER A 495 -2.24 9.97 33.05
CA SER A 495 -2.13 11.33 33.62
C SER A 495 -0.84 12.01 33.11
N ASP A 496 -0.93 13.29 32.74
CA ASP A 496 0.25 14.08 32.37
C ASP A 496 1.19 14.25 33.57
N ASP A 497 0.62 14.35 34.78
CA ASP A 497 1.38 14.38 36.04
C ASP A 497 1.82 12.96 36.44
N ARG A 498 3.10 12.67 36.34
CA ARG A 498 3.71 11.37 36.69
C ARG A 498 3.42 10.93 38.12
N ALA A 499 3.32 11.88 39.08
CA ALA A 499 3.06 11.57 40.48
C ALA A 499 1.65 11.04 40.72
N ARG A 500 0.71 11.33 39.81
CA ARG A 500 -0.68 10.81 39.86
C ARG A 500 -0.86 9.43 39.25
N ARG A 501 0.08 8.96 38.44
CA ARG A 501 0.03 7.61 37.83
C ARG A 501 0.26 6.54 38.90
N GLN A 502 -0.09 5.31 38.56
CA GLN A 502 0.45 4.15 39.27
C GLN A 502 1.99 4.20 39.17
N GLN A 503 2.68 3.87 40.24
CA GLN A 503 4.15 3.99 40.33
C GLN A 503 4.88 2.73 39.84
N SER A 504 4.15 1.66 39.48
CA SER A 504 4.68 0.46 38.88
C SER A 504 3.64 -0.25 38.00
N ILE A 505 4.11 -1.10 37.08
CA ILE A 505 3.23 -1.97 36.28
C ILE A 505 2.47 -2.95 37.17
N ARG A 506 3.09 -3.45 38.25
CA ARG A 506 2.42 -4.29 39.24
C ARG A 506 1.25 -3.58 39.89
N GLN A 507 1.43 -2.33 40.33
CA GLN A 507 0.34 -1.53 40.92
C GLN A 507 -0.81 -1.34 39.91
N PHE A 508 -0.47 -0.99 38.65
CA PHE A 508 -1.49 -0.87 37.61
C PHE A 508 -2.27 -2.18 37.43
N ARG A 509 -1.56 -3.31 37.35
CA ARG A 509 -2.20 -4.62 37.17
C ARG A 509 -3.14 -4.97 38.32
N GLU A 510 -2.69 -4.76 39.57
CA GLU A 510 -3.51 -5.04 40.76
C GLU A 510 -4.80 -4.18 40.77
N GLU A 511 -4.69 -2.88 40.48
CA GLU A 511 -5.84 -1.97 40.37
C GLU A 511 -6.77 -2.40 39.21
N TRP A 512 -6.20 -2.78 38.05
CA TRP A 512 -6.94 -3.23 36.87
C TRP A 512 -7.70 -4.54 37.13
N GLU A 513 -7.06 -5.54 37.71
CA GLU A 513 -7.68 -6.82 38.04
C GLU A 513 -8.78 -6.66 39.12
N ALA A 514 -8.57 -5.76 40.07
CA ALA A 514 -9.58 -5.43 41.06
C ALA A 514 -10.81 -4.73 40.43
N ALA A 515 -10.58 -3.81 39.48
CA ALA A 515 -11.65 -3.16 38.72
C ALA A 515 -12.51 -4.17 37.97
N LEU A 516 -11.87 -5.06 37.20
CA LEU A 516 -12.60 -6.08 36.42
C LEU A 516 -13.40 -7.08 37.28
N LYS A 517 -12.99 -7.34 38.55
CA LYS A 517 -13.73 -8.20 39.47
C LYS A 517 -15.00 -7.52 40.02
N GLN A 518 -14.99 -6.19 40.14
CA GLN A 518 -16.08 -5.40 40.66
C GLN A 518 -17.12 -5.02 39.58
N GLU A 519 -16.70 -5.07 38.32
CA GLU A 519 -17.55 -4.70 37.19
C GLU A 519 -18.00 -5.97 36.45
N PRO A 520 -19.29 -6.32 36.48
CA PRO A 520 -19.80 -7.43 35.67
C PRO A 520 -19.61 -7.07 34.18
N MET A 521 -19.05 -7.98 33.41
CA MET A 521 -19.05 -7.85 31.94
C MET A 521 -20.51 -8.03 31.47
N ASN A 522 -21.07 -6.98 30.92
CA ASN A 522 -22.42 -7.02 30.31
C ASN A 522 -22.37 -7.66 28.93
#